data_fa80781f16531fca87b09432731f4fee
#
_entry.id   fa80781f16531fca87b09432731f4fee
#
_cell.length_a   1.000
_cell.length_b   1.000
_cell.length_c   1.000
_cell.angle_alpha   90.00
_cell.angle_beta   90.00
_cell.angle_gamma   90.00
#
_symmetry.space_group_name_H-M   'P 1'
#
loop_
_entity.id
_entity.type
_entity.pdbx_description
1 polymer ?
#
loop_
_entity_poly.entity_id
_entity_poly.type
_entity_poly.pdbx_seq_one_letter_code
_entity_poly.pdbx_strand_id
1 'polypeptide(L)'
;IEDFVARATKAVGKPFTFSCELKFDGTAICLTYRNGKLFRALTRGDGVIGDDVTENVKHISNIPETLHGTGFPEEFEIRGEILMPYAAFDKLNEERLRNEDAPFANPRNAASGSLKLLDPKEVGRRGLMCTLYHIPSPNISFPTHDEALKAAASWGLPVSDKRKICHNIDEIEAYINYWDKERKMLPYATDGIVIKINELEYQTLLGYTAKFPRWAVAFKFKAEQALTQIKSIDYQVGRTGAVTPVANLTPVQLSGTVVKRATLNNADMMAQMDIRVGDFVYVEKGGEIIPKITGVELSKRGKDVQKPEFPTVCPDCGTPLVKEDDEAKWFCPNVDGCPTQIKGRLVHFLSRKAMNVIAGDATVDQLFNLDLVRTPADFYDLRKFDLLRLEGWKDRSAQRFLDSLRNSLKVSFDHVLFALGIRYVGESTAKEIAQHFGDIDKIAAASMDELLAVPDVGEVIAKSVYDFFRVPQHIIEIQRLRADGLKLSMEAASKSLSAALAGKIIVISGNFSISRDEMKELIELHGGKNSSSLSGKTSFLLAGTKPGPEKMKKAEDLKIPVVSEDEFRKMLPEGSMPEDEVTEPDLFGGMVDD
;
A
#
# COMPACT_ATOMS: atom_id res chain seq x y z
N ILE A 1 -18.05 2.77 -14.33
CA ILE A 1 -17.89 4.22 -14.60
C ILE A 1 -19.17 4.95 -14.21
N GLU A 2 -20.34 4.52 -14.69
CA GLU A 2 -21.65 5.12 -14.38
C GLU A 2 -21.89 5.31 -12.88
N ASP A 3 -21.65 4.28 -12.08
CA ASP A 3 -21.77 4.34 -10.61
C ASP A 3 -20.81 5.37 -9.99
N PHE A 4 -19.60 5.51 -10.53
CA PHE A 4 -18.64 6.51 -10.07
C PHE A 4 -19.16 7.92 -10.37
N VAL A 5 -19.60 8.15 -11.60
CA VAL A 5 -20.14 9.44 -12.04
C VAL A 5 -21.39 9.80 -11.23
N ALA A 6 -22.32 8.85 -11.02
CA ALA A 6 -23.54 9.08 -10.26
C ALA A 6 -23.25 9.44 -8.79
N ARG A 7 -22.33 8.73 -8.13
CA ARG A 7 -21.91 9.05 -6.75
C ARG A 7 -21.25 10.42 -6.65
N ALA A 8 -20.34 10.73 -7.59
CA ALA A 8 -19.65 12.01 -7.62
C ALA A 8 -20.64 13.16 -7.84
N THR A 9 -21.55 13.03 -8.83
CA THR A 9 -22.59 14.03 -9.11
C THR A 9 -23.49 14.29 -7.90
N LYS A 10 -23.91 13.23 -7.21
CA LYS A 10 -24.72 13.35 -5.98
C LYS A 10 -23.99 14.07 -4.86
N ALA A 11 -22.69 13.81 -4.71
CA ALA A 11 -21.89 14.36 -3.61
C ALA A 11 -21.46 15.82 -3.87
N VAL A 12 -21.12 16.16 -5.13
CA VAL A 12 -20.67 17.50 -5.51
C VAL A 12 -21.85 18.46 -5.69
N GLY A 13 -22.96 18.02 -6.30
CA GLY A 13 -24.17 18.82 -6.51
C GLY A 13 -24.02 20.00 -7.49
N LYS A 14 -22.89 20.11 -8.18
CA LYS A 14 -22.55 21.14 -9.18
C LYS A 14 -21.94 20.50 -10.41
N PRO A 15 -21.93 21.17 -11.58
CA PRO A 15 -21.23 20.68 -12.75
C PRO A 15 -19.72 20.58 -12.51
N PHE A 16 -19.09 19.54 -13.06
CA PHE A 16 -17.65 19.31 -13.03
C PHE A 16 -17.20 18.58 -14.29
N THR A 17 -15.89 18.54 -14.51
CA THR A 17 -15.25 17.87 -15.64
C THR A 17 -14.38 16.70 -15.19
N PHE A 18 -13.98 15.86 -16.15
CA PHE A 18 -13.12 14.72 -15.88
C PHE A 18 -11.79 14.85 -16.61
N SER A 19 -10.67 14.61 -15.94
CA SER A 19 -9.39 14.34 -16.59
C SER A 19 -9.26 12.85 -16.83
N CYS A 20 -9.25 12.46 -18.10
CA CYS A 20 -9.02 11.08 -18.53
C CYS A 20 -7.57 10.92 -18.96
N GLU A 21 -6.87 9.95 -18.39
CA GLU A 21 -5.44 9.74 -18.54
C GLU A 21 -5.13 8.28 -18.81
N LEU A 22 -4.01 7.99 -19.48
CA LEU A 22 -3.52 6.63 -19.62
C LEU A 22 -3.11 6.07 -18.25
N LYS A 23 -3.49 4.84 -17.98
CA LYS A 23 -2.99 4.09 -16.83
C LYS A 23 -1.68 3.41 -17.23
N PHE A 24 -0.58 4.00 -16.84
CA PHE A 24 0.75 3.49 -17.14
C PHE A 24 1.05 2.22 -16.34
N ASP A 25 1.71 1.26 -16.97
CA ASP A 25 2.10 0.00 -16.35
C ASP A 25 3.62 -0.04 -16.07
N GLY A 26 3.99 0.46 -14.91
CA GLY A 26 5.37 0.60 -14.47
C GLY A 26 5.55 0.43 -12.97
N THR A 27 6.47 1.18 -12.40
CA THR A 27 6.68 1.25 -10.95
C THR A 27 6.47 2.67 -10.45
N ALA A 28 5.59 2.82 -9.45
CA ALA A 28 5.22 4.12 -8.93
C ALA A 28 6.39 4.83 -8.26
N ILE A 29 6.48 6.13 -8.51
CA ILE A 29 7.50 7.03 -7.97
C ILE A 29 6.86 8.30 -7.41
N CYS A 30 7.43 8.83 -6.32
CA CYS A 30 7.14 10.14 -5.78
C CYS A 30 8.43 10.96 -5.81
N LEU A 31 8.41 12.09 -6.51
CA LEU A 31 9.52 13.03 -6.59
C LEU A 31 9.21 14.24 -5.73
N THR A 32 10.15 14.64 -4.88
CA THR A 32 10.09 15.88 -4.09
C THR A 32 11.08 16.87 -4.68
N TYR A 33 10.60 18.07 -5.03
CA TYR A 33 11.43 19.20 -5.44
C TYR A 33 11.44 20.26 -4.35
N ARG A 34 12.64 20.84 -4.08
CA ARG A 34 12.85 21.98 -3.19
C ARG A 34 13.60 23.07 -3.93
N ASN A 35 13.10 24.30 -3.90
CA ASN A 35 13.71 25.44 -4.60
C ASN A 35 14.05 25.11 -6.05
N GLY A 36 13.17 24.38 -6.74
CA GLY A 36 13.35 23.96 -8.12
C GLY A 36 14.38 22.86 -8.35
N LYS A 37 14.97 22.24 -7.31
CA LYS A 37 15.92 21.14 -7.44
C LYS A 37 15.33 19.84 -6.93
N LEU A 38 15.64 18.73 -7.60
CA LEU A 38 15.26 17.39 -7.14
C LEU A 38 15.91 17.11 -5.78
N PHE A 39 15.08 17.01 -4.76
CA PHE A 39 15.53 16.78 -3.39
C PHE A 39 15.49 15.30 -3.04
N ARG A 40 14.39 14.59 -3.38
CA ARG A 40 14.20 13.19 -3.02
C ARG A 40 13.30 12.46 -4.00
N ALA A 41 13.54 11.16 -4.18
CA ALA A 41 12.70 10.25 -4.95
C ALA A 41 12.44 8.96 -4.16
N LEU A 42 11.17 8.62 -3.97
CA LEU A 42 10.73 7.46 -3.19
C LEU A 42 9.87 6.53 -4.04
N THR A 43 10.10 5.23 -3.91
CA THR A 43 9.17 4.23 -4.45
C THR A 43 7.90 4.17 -3.60
N ARG A 44 6.84 3.55 -4.13
CA ARG A 44 5.57 3.38 -3.41
C ARG A 44 5.72 2.57 -2.11
N GLY A 45 6.64 1.60 -2.07
CA GLY A 45 6.78 0.67 -0.96
C GLY A 45 5.46 -0.03 -0.61
N ASP A 46 5.11 -0.05 0.67
CA ASP A 46 3.84 -0.57 1.19
C ASP A 46 2.71 0.48 1.23
N GLY A 47 3.00 1.69 0.80
CA GLY A 47 2.08 2.84 0.80
C GLY A 47 2.40 3.86 1.91
N VAL A 48 3.20 3.49 2.89
CA VAL A 48 3.67 4.36 3.99
C VAL A 48 5.20 4.54 3.92
N ILE A 49 5.94 3.44 3.77
CA ILE A 49 7.40 3.43 3.68
C ILE A 49 7.83 2.96 2.30
N GLY A 50 8.58 3.77 1.57
CA GLY A 50 9.17 3.45 0.26
C GLY A 50 10.69 3.40 0.33
N ASP A 51 11.31 2.82 -0.71
CA ASP A 51 12.76 2.84 -0.84
C ASP A 51 13.19 4.21 -1.39
N ASP A 52 14.26 4.79 -0.82
CA ASP A 52 14.90 5.97 -1.38
C ASP A 52 15.73 5.57 -2.61
N VAL A 53 15.35 6.11 -3.76
CA VAL A 53 15.98 5.85 -5.05
C VAL A 53 16.48 7.15 -5.69
N THR A 54 16.73 8.17 -4.88
CA THR A 54 17.09 9.52 -5.34
C THR A 54 18.29 9.50 -6.27
N GLU A 55 19.37 8.82 -5.89
CA GLU A 55 20.57 8.74 -6.74
C GLU A 55 20.30 7.98 -8.04
N ASN A 56 19.44 6.97 -8.01
CA ASN A 56 19.09 6.18 -9.18
C ASN A 56 18.27 6.99 -10.20
N VAL A 57 17.30 7.79 -9.74
CA VAL A 57 16.44 8.57 -10.66
C VAL A 57 17.18 9.73 -11.33
N LYS A 58 18.28 10.23 -10.78
CA LYS A 58 19.15 11.24 -11.45
C LYS A 58 19.75 10.71 -12.77
N HIS A 59 19.82 9.40 -12.92
CA HIS A 59 20.28 8.75 -14.15
C HIS A 59 19.15 8.42 -15.15
N ILE A 60 17.91 8.83 -14.87
CA ILE A 60 16.78 8.71 -15.80
C ILE A 60 16.68 10.02 -16.60
N SER A 61 17.00 9.95 -17.89
CA SER A 61 17.28 11.11 -18.73
C SER A 61 16.16 12.16 -18.84
N ASN A 62 14.89 11.77 -18.63
CA ASN A 62 13.76 12.68 -18.72
C ASN A 62 13.26 13.21 -17.36
N ILE A 63 13.98 12.94 -16.27
CA ILE A 63 13.72 13.57 -14.95
C ILE A 63 14.70 14.71 -14.78
N PRO A 64 14.25 15.98 -14.77
CA PRO A 64 15.15 17.12 -14.59
C PRO A 64 15.64 17.19 -13.13
N GLU A 65 16.96 17.31 -12.93
CA GLU A 65 17.51 17.61 -11.60
C GLU A 65 17.20 19.04 -11.15
N THR A 66 17.01 19.94 -12.11
CA THR A 66 16.63 21.33 -11.87
C THR A 66 15.47 21.71 -12.77
N LEU A 67 14.42 22.28 -12.19
CA LEU A 67 13.25 22.73 -12.91
C LEU A 67 13.56 23.99 -13.74
N HIS A 68 12.81 24.19 -14.82
CA HIS A 68 12.87 25.35 -15.68
C HIS A 68 11.72 26.32 -15.39
N GLY A 69 11.85 27.58 -15.84
CA GLY A 69 10.78 28.56 -15.69
C GLY A 69 10.60 29.10 -14.28
N THR A 70 9.40 29.54 -13.98
CA THR A 70 9.01 30.19 -12.70
C THR A 70 7.63 29.71 -12.26
N GLY A 71 7.26 30.04 -11.01
CA GLY A 71 5.91 29.75 -10.50
C GLY A 71 5.75 28.36 -9.88
N PHE A 72 6.83 27.59 -9.75
CA PHE A 72 6.79 26.37 -8.94
C PHE A 72 6.89 26.73 -7.44
N PRO A 73 6.25 25.92 -6.56
CA PRO A 73 6.34 26.11 -5.13
C PRO A 73 7.76 25.89 -4.61
N GLU A 74 8.07 26.46 -3.46
CA GLU A 74 9.36 26.27 -2.78
C GLU A 74 9.63 24.77 -2.54
N GLU A 75 8.59 24.04 -2.08
CA GLU A 75 8.62 22.59 -1.95
C GLU A 75 7.32 21.97 -2.43
N PHE A 76 7.41 20.92 -3.22
CA PHE A 76 6.23 20.14 -3.63
C PHE A 76 6.61 18.70 -3.98
N GLU A 77 5.61 17.82 -3.91
CA GLU A 77 5.69 16.46 -4.38
C GLU A 77 4.94 16.29 -5.70
N ILE A 78 5.45 15.44 -6.57
CA ILE A 78 4.75 15.01 -7.77
C ILE A 78 4.92 13.49 -7.93
N ARG A 79 3.80 12.82 -8.22
CA ARG A 79 3.74 11.37 -8.38
C ARG A 79 3.65 10.98 -9.84
N GLY A 80 4.25 9.84 -10.14
CA GLY A 80 4.30 9.30 -11.48
C GLY A 80 4.62 7.83 -11.52
N GLU A 81 5.01 7.38 -12.70
CA GLU A 81 5.38 6.01 -12.99
C GLU A 81 6.74 5.99 -13.72
N ILE A 82 7.63 5.11 -13.27
CA ILE A 82 8.85 4.76 -14.01
C ILE A 82 8.52 3.58 -14.91
N LEU A 83 8.81 3.74 -16.18
CA LEU A 83 8.49 2.81 -17.25
C LEU A 83 9.76 2.29 -17.90
N MET A 84 9.70 1.10 -18.47
CA MET A 84 10.70 0.62 -19.41
C MET A 84 10.06 0.53 -20.80
N PRO A 85 10.49 1.37 -21.78
CA PRO A 85 10.03 1.25 -23.16
C PRO A 85 10.30 -0.14 -23.74
N TYR A 86 9.45 -0.63 -24.64
CA TYR A 86 9.60 -1.97 -25.25
C TYR A 86 10.97 -2.18 -25.88
N ALA A 87 11.50 -1.20 -26.59
CA ALA A 87 12.83 -1.31 -27.21
C ALA A 87 13.96 -1.49 -26.18
N ALA A 88 13.87 -0.83 -25.02
CA ALA A 88 14.82 -1.01 -23.93
C ALA A 88 14.67 -2.37 -23.24
N PHE A 89 13.42 -2.82 -23.07
CA PHE A 89 13.09 -4.13 -22.52
C PHE A 89 13.62 -5.28 -23.38
N ASP A 90 13.40 -5.22 -24.70
CA ASP A 90 13.88 -6.25 -25.63
C ASP A 90 15.40 -6.31 -25.62
N LYS A 91 16.08 -5.17 -25.69
CA LYS A 91 17.54 -5.10 -25.61
C LYS A 91 18.09 -5.69 -24.31
N LEU A 92 17.45 -5.37 -23.18
CA LEU A 92 17.83 -5.88 -21.87
C LEU A 92 17.68 -7.40 -21.79
N ASN A 93 16.58 -7.93 -22.32
CA ASN A 93 16.35 -9.38 -22.31
C ASN A 93 17.30 -10.13 -23.27
N GLU A 94 17.65 -9.55 -24.42
CA GLU A 94 18.69 -10.10 -25.30
C GLU A 94 20.06 -10.16 -24.60
N GLU A 95 20.42 -9.13 -23.84
CA GLU A 95 21.66 -9.11 -23.06
C GLU A 95 21.65 -10.18 -21.97
N ARG A 96 20.55 -10.32 -21.23
CA ARG A 96 20.39 -11.36 -20.19
C ARG A 96 20.53 -12.77 -20.77
N LEU A 97 19.86 -13.04 -21.89
CA LEU A 97 19.95 -14.33 -22.55
C LEU A 97 21.37 -14.64 -23.03
N ARG A 98 22.12 -13.62 -23.52
CA ARG A 98 23.55 -13.80 -23.87
C ARG A 98 24.43 -14.12 -22.66
N ASN A 99 24.05 -13.65 -21.49
CA ASN A 99 24.74 -13.90 -20.23
C ASN A 99 24.22 -15.14 -19.48
N GLU A 100 23.36 -15.94 -20.12
CA GLU A 100 22.70 -17.13 -19.54
C GLU A 100 21.79 -16.80 -18.33
N ASP A 101 21.40 -15.53 -18.18
CA ASP A 101 20.46 -15.08 -17.16
C ASP A 101 19.01 -15.29 -17.61
N ALA A 102 18.10 -15.55 -16.67
CA ALA A 102 16.67 -15.59 -16.94
C ALA A 102 16.13 -14.20 -17.40
N PRO A 103 15.40 -14.11 -18.53
CA PRO A 103 14.85 -12.85 -18.99
C PRO A 103 13.78 -12.32 -18.02
N PHE A 104 13.58 -11.00 -18.00
CA PHE A 104 12.45 -10.40 -17.30
C PHE A 104 11.12 -10.77 -17.97
N ALA A 105 10.11 -11.00 -17.15
CA ALA A 105 8.80 -11.45 -17.61
C ALA A 105 8.00 -10.37 -18.36
N ASN A 106 8.16 -9.11 -17.99
CA ASN A 106 7.46 -7.97 -18.58
C ASN A 106 8.21 -6.65 -18.30
N PRO A 107 7.89 -5.57 -19.03
CA PRO A 107 8.51 -4.24 -18.85
C PRO A 107 8.37 -3.68 -17.43
N ARG A 108 7.23 -3.89 -16.76
CA ARG A 108 7.01 -3.43 -15.38
C ARG A 108 7.99 -4.04 -14.38
N ASN A 109 8.16 -5.37 -14.43
CA ASN A 109 9.12 -6.06 -13.56
C ASN A 109 10.56 -5.65 -13.87
N ALA A 110 10.87 -5.47 -15.15
CA ALA A 110 12.18 -4.97 -15.58
C ALA A 110 12.45 -3.54 -15.11
N ALA A 111 11.45 -2.64 -15.17
CA ALA A 111 11.55 -1.28 -14.66
C ALA A 111 11.78 -1.27 -13.15
N SER A 112 10.97 -2.02 -12.39
CA SER A 112 11.07 -2.10 -10.93
C SER A 112 12.42 -2.67 -10.46
N GLY A 113 12.90 -3.74 -11.10
CA GLY A 113 14.20 -4.35 -10.80
C GLY A 113 15.36 -3.43 -11.17
N SER A 114 15.28 -2.73 -12.31
CA SER A 114 16.31 -1.80 -12.76
C SER A 114 16.39 -0.55 -11.90
N LEU A 115 15.27 0.01 -11.45
CA LEU A 115 15.24 1.20 -10.60
C LEU A 115 15.94 1.00 -9.25
N LYS A 116 16.00 -0.22 -8.75
CA LYS A 116 16.56 -0.58 -7.43
C LYS A 116 17.98 -1.15 -7.48
N LEU A 117 18.68 -1.01 -8.60
CA LEU A 117 20.07 -1.43 -8.70
C LEU A 117 20.97 -0.63 -7.75
N LEU A 118 21.97 -1.29 -7.22
CA LEU A 118 22.92 -0.67 -6.28
C LEU A 118 23.86 0.34 -6.94
N ASP A 119 24.16 0.15 -8.23
CA ASP A 119 24.94 1.10 -9.03
C ASP A 119 24.01 2.01 -9.83
N PRO A 120 23.94 3.31 -9.49
CA PRO A 120 23.10 4.27 -10.20
C PRO A 120 23.49 4.45 -11.68
N LYS A 121 24.75 4.29 -12.04
CA LYS A 121 25.21 4.38 -13.44
C LYS A 121 24.62 3.26 -14.30
N GLU A 122 24.45 2.10 -13.73
CA GLU A 122 23.82 0.97 -14.40
C GLU A 122 22.32 1.25 -14.66
N VAL A 123 21.64 1.97 -13.75
CA VAL A 123 20.25 2.42 -13.96
C VAL A 123 20.14 3.27 -15.24
N GLY A 124 21.10 4.19 -15.48
CA GLY A 124 21.13 5.02 -16.67
C GLY A 124 21.24 4.22 -17.99
N ARG A 125 21.88 3.04 -17.96
CA ARG A 125 22.02 2.16 -19.15
C ARG A 125 20.75 1.38 -19.47
N ARG A 126 19.81 1.27 -18.51
CA ARG A 126 18.57 0.50 -18.64
C ARG A 126 17.51 1.19 -19.51
N GLY A 127 17.70 2.46 -19.87
CA GLY A 127 16.79 3.20 -20.73
C GLY A 127 15.39 3.40 -20.11
N LEU A 128 15.33 3.58 -18.80
CA LEU A 128 14.09 3.90 -18.08
C LEU A 128 13.59 5.29 -18.47
N MET A 129 12.28 5.49 -18.40
CA MET A 129 11.62 6.79 -18.55
C MET A 129 10.63 7.03 -17.42
N CYS A 130 10.34 8.28 -17.13
CA CYS A 130 9.34 8.70 -16.16
C CYS A 130 8.16 9.36 -16.87
N THR A 131 6.97 9.19 -16.32
CA THR A 131 5.79 10.02 -16.63
C THR A 131 5.09 10.40 -15.34
N LEU A 132 4.75 11.69 -15.20
CA LEU A 132 4.18 12.25 -13.99
C LEU A 132 2.71 12.58 -14.21
N TYR A 133 1.86 12.28 -13.22
CA TYR A 133 0.41 12.34 -13.40
C TYR A 133 -0.37 12.89 -12.19
N HIS A 134 0.27 13.28 -11.09
CA HIS A 134 -0.46 13.80 -9.93
C HIS A 134 0.44 14.62 -9.01
N ILE A 135 -0.04 15.79 -8.60
CA ILE A 135 0.60 16.65 -7.62
C ILE A 135 -0.25 16.62 -6.34
N PRO A 136 0.16 15.88 -5.29
CA PRO A 136 -0.62 15.75 -4.05
C PRO A 136 -0.36 16.86 -3.04
N SER A 137 0.55 17.77 -3.34
CA SER A 137 1.03 18.75 -2.35
C SER A 137 -0.04 19.77 -1.97
N PRO A 138 -0.30 20.00 -0.67
CA PRO A 138 -1.27 20.99 -0.21
C PRO A 138 -0.85 22.44 -0.49
N ASN A 139 0.42 22.67 -0.83
CA ASN A 139 0.98 24.02 -1.06
C ASN A 139 0.76 24.53 -2.49
N ILE A 140 0.11 23.73 -3.35
CA ILE A 140 -0.16 24.10 -4.75
C ILE A 140 -1.62 24.49 -4.88
N SER A 141 -1.85 25.75 -5.29
CA SER A 141 -3.18 26.26 -5.57
C SER A 141 -3.40 26.34 -7.07
N PHE A 142 -4.01 25.30 -7.63
CA PHE A 142 -4.55 25.29 -8.99
C PHE A 142 -6.04 25.03 -8.92
N PRO A 143 -6.87 25.63 -9.78
CA PRO A 143 -8.31 25.35 -9.81
C PRO A 143 -8.58 23.92 -10.30
N THR A 144 -7.77 23.41 -11.23
CA THR A 144 -7.97 22.11 -11.85
C THR A 144 -6.71 21.25 -11.88
N HIS A 145 -6.91 19.95 -11.94
CA HIS A 145 -5.84 18.95 -12.10
C HIS A 145 -5.08 19.13 -13.43
N ASP A 146 -5.80 19.44 -14.51
CA ASP A 146 -5.17 19.67 -15.83
C ASP A 146 -4.27 20.90 -15.84
N GLU A 147 -4.67 22.00 -15.17
CA GLU A 147 -3.82 23.19 -15.02
C GLU A 147 -2.57 22.89 -14.18
N ALA A 148 -2.69 22.12 -13.11
CA ALA A 148 -1.55 21.69 -12.31
C ALA A 148 -0.56 20.87 -13.16
N LEU A 149 -1.04 19.96 -13.99
CA LEU A 149 -0.18 19.16 -14.87
C LEU A 149 0.41 20.00 -16.03
N LYS A 150 -0.32 20.98 -16.56
CA LYS A 150 0.22 21.94 -17.55
C LYS A 150 1.35 22.78 -16.95
N ALA A 151 1.18 23.25 -15.72
CA ALA A 151 2.22 23.95 -14.99
C ALA A 151 3.45 23.06 -14.78
N ALA A 152 3.27 21.81 -14.32
CA ALA A 152 4.36 20.85 -14.18
C ALA A 152 5.12 20.63 -15.50
N ALA A 153 4.41 20.49 -16.61
CA ALA A 153 5.03 20.39 -17.94
C ALA A 153 5.83 21.64 -18.32
N SER A 154 5.35 22.84 -17.96
CA SER A 154 6.08 24.10 -18.21
C SER A 154 7.35 24.23 -17.37
N TRP A 155 7.45 23.52 -16.25
CA TRP A 155 8.66 23.44 -15.42
C TRP A 155 9.68 22.40 -15.93
N GLY A 156 9.38 21.72 -17.05
CA GLY A 156 10.23 20.70 -17.66
C GLY A 156 9.98 19.28 -17.15
N LEU A 157 8.96 19.08 -16.34
CA LEU A 157 8.62 17.76 -15.82
C LEU A 157 7.92 16.89 -16.89
N PRO A 158 8.21 15.57 -16.95
CA PRO A 158 7.68 14.68 -17.98
C PRO A 158 6.22 14.31 -17.71
N VAL A 159 5.31 15.15 -18.14
CA VAL A 159 3.86 14.92 -18.06
C VAL A 159 3.36 14.43 -19.43
N SER A 160 2.49 13.42 -19.42
CA SER A 160 1.91 12.87 -20.65
C SER A 160 1.02 13.89 -21.36
N ASP A 161 1.15 13.99 -22.68
CA ASP A 161 0.27 14.75 -23.58
C ASP A 161 -1.01 13.97 -23.98
N LYS A 162 -1.11 12.70 -23.60
CA LYS A 162 -2.19 11.77 -23.95
C LYS A 162 -3.42 11.90 -23.05
N ARG A 163 -3.53 12.96 -22.25
CA ARG A 163 -4.70 13.22 -21.42
C ARG A 163 -5.76 14.02 -22.15
N LYS A 164 -7.02 13.86 -21.75
CA LYS A 164 -8.16 14.58 -22.31
C LYS A 164 -9.14 14.98 -21.22
N ILE A 165 -9.63 16.24 -21.30
CA ILE A 165 -10.75 16.67 -20.48
C ILE A 165 -12.05 16.20 -21.14
N CYS A 166 -12.89 15.54 -20.36
CA CYS A 166 -14.20 15.02 -20.75
C CYS A 166 -15.30 15.65 -19.89
N HIS A 167 -16.45 15.94 -20.49
CA HIS A 167 -17.58 16.61 -19.85
C HIS A 167 -18.72 15.67 -19.47
N ASN A 168 -18.75 14.47 -20.03
CA ASN A 168 -19.81 13.48 -19.85
C ASN A 168 -19.26 12.06 -20.07
N ILE A 169 -20.14 11.07 -19.81
CA ILE A 169 -19.82 9.64 -19.94
C ILE A 169 -19.50 9.27 -21.38
N ASP A 170 -20.21 9.81 -22.36
CA ASP A 170 -19.98 9.49 -23.79
C ASP A 170 -18.58 9.87 -24.24
N GLU A 171 -18.08 11.03 -23.78
CA GLU A 171 -16.70 11.47 -24.06
C GLU A 171 -15.65 10.60 -23.37
N ILE A 172 -15.95 10.12 -22.14
CA ILE A 172 -15.09 9.17 -21.41
C ILE A 172 -15.03 7.84 -22.17
N GLU A 173 -16.16 7.31 -22.58
CA GLU A 173 -16.24 6.06 -23.36
C GLU A 173 -15.54 6.18 -24.71
N ALA A 174 -15.71 7.30 -25.40
CA ALA A 174 -14.98 7.57 -26.64
C ALA A 174 -13.46 7.56 -26.44
N TYR A 175 -12.98 8.15 -25.34
CA TYR A 175 -11.55 8.14 -24.99
C TYR A 175 -11.06 6.72 -24.67
N ILE A 176 -11.84 5.93 -23.92
CA ILE A 176 -11.52 4.53 -23.60
C ILE A 176 -11.45 3.69 -24.89
N ASN A 177 -12.46 3.79 -25.74
CA ASN A 177 -12.55 3.03 -27.00
C ASN A 177 -11.42 3.37 -27.98
N TYR A 178 -10.98 4.64 -28.00
CA TYR A 178 -9.83 5.08 -28.77
C TYR A 178 -8.55 4.40 -28.27
N TRP A 179 -8.27 4.50 -26.96
CA TRP A 179 -7.03 3.97 -26.40
C TRP A 179 -7.00 2.45 -26.26
N ASP A 180 -8.12 1.77 -26.19
CA ASP A 180 -8.15 0.31 -26.24
C ASP A 180 -7.51 -0.25 -27.53
N LYS A 181 -7.61 0.53 -28.63
CA LYS A 181 -7.00 0.22 -29.93
C LYS A 181 -5.58 0.79 -30.05
N GLU A 182 -5.44 2.09 -29.84
CA GLU A 182 -4.22 2.84 -30.14
C GLU A 182 -3.08 2.60 -29.14
N ARG A 183 -3.37 2.10 -27.91
CA ARG A 183 -2.33 1.79 -26.93
C ARG A 183 -1.28 0.80 -27.43
N LYS A 184 -1.63 -0.06 -28.38
CA LYS A 184 -0.70 -1.02 -29.00
C LYS A 184 0.43 -0.36 -29.79
N MET A 185 0.24 0.89 -30.20
CA MET A 185 1.23 1.69 -30.92
C MET A 185 2.12 2.52 -29.99
N LEU A 186 1.84 2.53 -28.69
CA LEU A 186 2.67 3.21 -27.72
C LEU A 186 4.00 2.47 -27.50
N PRO A 187 5.10 3.19 -27.27
CA PRO A 187 6.40 2.57 -27.02
C PRO A 187 6.54 1.97 -25.61
N TYR A 188 5.51 2.06 -24.78
CA TYR A 188 5.47 1.58 -23.39
C TYR A 188 4.13 0.95 -23.06
N ALA A 189 4.11 0.12 -21.99
CA ALA A 189 2.93 -0.59 -21.56
C ALA A 189 1.91 0.32 -20.84
N THR A 190 0.62 0.11 -21.15
CA THR A 190 -0.53 0.71 -20.46
C THR A 190 -1.61 -0.35 -20.24
N ASP A 191 -2.25 -0.37 -19.07
CA ASP A 191 -3.23 -1.40 -18.69
C ASP A 191 -4.67 -0.88 -18.59
N GLY A 192 -4.88 0.42 -18.84
CA GLY A 192 -6.20 1.02 -18.72
C GLY A 192 -6.19 2.54 -18.84
N ILE A 193 -7.24 3.12 -18.28
CA ILE A 193 -7.47 4.56 -18.19
C ILE A 193 -7.72 4.92 -16.74
N VAL A 194 -7.23 6.07 -16.30
CA VAL A 194 -7.59 6.67 -15.01
C VAL A 194 -8.48 7.88 -15.29
N ILE A 195 -9.64 7.90 -14.68
CA ILE A 195 -10.63 8.98 -14.78
C ILE A 195 -10.63 9.68 -13.43
N LYS A 196 -10.33 10.98 -13.43
CA LYS A 196 -10.26 11.82 -12.22
C LYS A 196 -11.23 12.98 -12.36
N ILE A 197 -11.84 13.41 -11.28
CA ILE A 197 -12.52 14.70 -11.24
C ILE A 197 -11.46 15.78 -11.41
N ASN A 198 -11.67 16.71 -12.35
CA ASN A 198 -10.67 17.68 -12.74
C ASN A 198 -10.54 18.82 -11.73
N GLU A 199 -11.63 19.28 -11.14
CA GLU A 199 -11.67 20.38 -10.17
C GLU A 199 -11.10 19.93 -8.82
N LEU A 200 -10.00 20.54 -8.36
CA LEU A 200 -9.28 20.14 -7.16
C LEU A 200 -10.08 20.40 -5.88
N GLU A 201 -10.95 21.40 -5.86
CA GLU A 201 -11.86 21.64 -4.72
C GLU A 201 -12.81 20.46 -4.51
N TYR A 202 -13.30 19.83 -5.59
CA TYR A 202 -14.18 18.66 -5.52
C TYR A 202 -13.44 17.37 -5.19
N GLN A 203 -12.17 17.26 -5.57
CA GLN A 203 -11.32 16.17 -5.09
C GLN A 203 -11.16 16.24 -3.57
N THR A 204 -10.98 17.44 -3.02
CA THR A 204 -10.88 17.68 -1.58
C THR A 204 -12.20 17.39 -0.87
N LEU A 205 -13.33 17.82 -1.46
CA LEU A 205 -14.68 17.55 -0.93
C LEU A 205 -15.00 16.06 -0.84
N LEU A 206 -14.68 15.29 -1.88
CA LEU A 206 -14.95 13.85 -1.97
C LEU A 206 -14.01 13.03 -1.09
N GLY A 207 -12.77 13.50 -0.91
CA GLY A 207 -11.80 12.89 -0.03
C GLY A 207 -11.39 11.48 -0.44
N TYR A 208 -11.05 10.68 0.58
CA TYR A 208 -10.48 9.33 0.42
C TYR A 208 -11.29 8.30 1.22
N THR A 209 -11.23 7.06 0.80
CA THR A 209 -11.47 5.89 1.66
C THR A 209 -10.16 5.54 2.38
N ALA A 210 -10.17 4.53 3.25
CA ALA A 210 -8.93 4.02 3.85
C ALA A 210 -7.84 3.60 2.84
N LYS A 211 -8.22 3.32 1.59
CA LYS A 211 -7.30 2.79 0.56
C LYS A 211 -7.24 3.59 -0.74
N PHE A 212 -8.32 4.27 -1.11
CA PHE A 212 -8.47 4.86 -2.45
C PHE A 212 -9.10 6.25 -2.41
N PRO A 213 -8.74 7.14 -3.35
CA PRO A 213 -9.46 8.39 -3.55
C PRO A 213 -10.90 8.12 -4.03
N ARG A 214 -11.87 8.91 -3.53
CA ARG A 214 -13.26 8.85 -4.00
C ARG A 214 -13.51 9.65 -5.27
N TRP A 215 -12.56 10.48 -5.65
CA TRP A 215 -12.59 11.36 -6.81
C TRP A 215 -11.90 10.78 -8.06
N ALA A 216 -11.42 9.56 -8.00
CA ALA A 216 -10.80 8.88 -9.14
C ALA A 216 -11.25 7.43 -9.24
N VAL A 217 -11.31 6.92 -10.47
CA VAL A 217 -11.56 5.53 -10.79
C VAL A 217 -10.64 5.06 -11.91
N ALA A 218 -10.16 3.83 -11.82
CA ALA A 218 -9.39 3.19 -12.87
C ALA A 218 -10.30 2.25 -13.67
N PHE A 219 -10.32 2.42 -14.98
CA PHE A 219 -10.87 1.47 -15.93
C PHE A 219 -9.73 0.65 -16.52
N LYS A 220 -9.79 -0.67 -16.39
CA LYS A 220 -8.83 -1.56 -17.05
C LYS A 220 -9.40 -2.07 -18.36
N PHE A 221 -8.56 -2.07 -19.39
CA PHE A 221 -8.90 -2.71 -20.66
C PHE A 221 -9.17 -4.20 -20.46
N LYS A 222 -9.92 -4.81 -21.38
CA LYS A 222 -10.12 -6.24 -21.36
C LYS A 222 -8.78 -6.95 -21.36
N ALA A 223 -8.62 -7.86 -20.39
CA ALA A 223 -7.42 -8.67 -20.32
C ALA A 223 -7.29 -9.54 -21.58
N GLU A 224 -6.07 -9.69 -22.06
CA GLU A 224 -5.77 -10.66 -23.10
C GLU A 224 -6.11 -12.06 -22.59
N GLN A 225 -6.74 -12.86 -23.44
CA GLN A 225 -7.06 -14.26 -23.15
C GLN A 225 -6.23 -15.18 -24.04
N ALA A 226 -5.72 -16.25 -23.46
CA ALA A 226 -5.06 -17.32 -24.19
C ALA A 226 -5.82 -18.64 -24.02
N LEU A 227 -5.91 -19.41 -25.09
CA LEU A 227 -6.50 -20.75 -25.07
C LEU A 227 -5.41 -21.79 -24.79
N THR A 228 -5.61 -22.62 -23.77
CA THR A 228 -4.69 -23.70 -23.40
C THR A 228 -5.43 -24.88 -22.81
N GLN A 229 -4.74 -26.01 -22.60
CA GLN A 229 -5.34 -27.25 -22.12
C GLN A 229 -5.00 -27.53 -20.65
N ILE A 230 -5.98 -27.98 -19.86
CA ILE A 230 -5.80 -28.45 -18.48
C ILE A 230 -5.15 -29.84 -18.51
N LYS A 231 -3.98 -29.97 -17.87
CA LYS A 231 -3.28 -31.26 -17.70
C LYS A 231 -3.71 -31.97 -16.41
N SER A 232 -3.82 -31.23 -15.33
CA SER A 232 -4.24 -31.72 -14.01
C SER A 232 -4.76 -30.57 -13.16
N ILE A 233 -5.40 -30.88 -12.03
CA ILE A 233 -5.87 -29.90 -11.04
C ILE A 233 -5.29 -30.30 -9.68
N ASP A 234 -4.58 -29.36 -9.06
CA ASP A 234 -4.08 -29.48 -7.69
C ASP A 234 -5.00 -28.70 -6.75
N TYR A 235 -5.06 -29.10 -5.49
CA TYR A 235 -5.81 -28.42 -4.46
C TYR A 235 -4.85 -27.88 -3.40
N GLN A 236 -4.79 -26.56 -3.28
CA GLN A 236 -3.85 -25.87 -2.40
C GLN A 236 -4.56 -25.35 -1.16
N VAL A 237 -3.99 -25.62 0.01
CA VAL A 237 -4.46 -25.07 1.28
C VAL A 237 -3.81 -23.71 1.50
N GLY A 238 -4.60 -22.70 1.80
CA GLY A 238 -4.11 -21.37 2.16
C GLY A 238 -3.87 -21.21 3.65
N ARG A 239 -3.29 -20.09 4.04
CA ARG A 239 -3.01 -19.70 5.43
C ARG A 239 -4.23 -19.80 6.37
N THR A 240 -5.41 -19.52 5.84
CA THR A 240 -6.69 -19.55 6.59
C THR A 240 -7.42 -20.88 6.48
N GLY A 241 -6.77 -21.91 5.94
CA GLY A 241 -7.37 -23.22 5.71
C GLY A 241 -8.19 -23.32 4.42
N ALA A 242 -8.43 -22.23 3.70
CA ALA A 242 -9.19 -22.23 2.45
C ALA A 242 -8.52 -23.12 1.39
N VAL A 243 -9.28 -24.05 0.81
CA VAL A 243 -8.80 -24.94 -0.26
C VAL A 243 -9.13 -24.33 -1.60
N THR A 244 -8.07 -24.05 -2.38
CA THR A 244 -8.17 -23.41 -3.69
C THR A 244 -7.73 -24.39 -4.80
N PRO A 245 -8.59 -24.68 -5.77
CA PRO A 245 -8.23 -25.48 -6.93
C PRO A 245 -7.36 -24.67 -7.90
N VAL A 246 -6.27 -25.27 -8.38
CA VAL A 246 -5.31 -24.66 -9.31
C VAL A 246 -5.07 -25.63 -10.47
N ALA A 247 -5.40 -25.19 -11.68
CA ALA A 247 -5.15 -25.97 -12.88
C ALA A 247 -3.69 -25.87 -13.31
N ASN A 248 -3.06 -27.01 -13.57
CA ASN A 248 -1.80 -27.13 -14.29
C ASN A 248 -2.10 -27.18 -15.80
N LEU A 249 -1.48 -26.30 -16.55
CA LEU A 249 -1.81 -26.02 -17.94
C LEU A 249 -0.68 -26.47 -18.89
N THR A 250 -1.03 -26.72 -20.13
CA THR A 250 -0.05 -26.67 -21.22
C THR A 250 0.51 -25.24 -21.26
N PRO A 251 1.85 -25.05 -21.23
CA PRO A 251 2.42 -23.71 -21.22
C PRO A 251 1.92 -22.87 -22.38
N VAL A 252 1.45 -21.65 -22.09
CA VAL A 252 0.94 -20.71 -23.09
C VAL A 252 1.46 -19.30 -22.83
N GLN A 253 1.77 -18.59 -23.91
CA GLN A 253 2.16 -17.18 -23.84
C GLN A 253 0.91 -16.31 -23.53
N LEU A 254 1.02 -15.44 -22.54
CA LEU A 254 -0.04 -14.51 -22.16
C LEU A 254 0.55 -13.27 -21.52
N SER A 255 0.31 -12.11 -22.16
CA SER A 255 0.81 -10.81 -21.70
C SER A 255 2.30 -10.84 -21.33
N GLY A 256 3.15 -11.28 -22.28
CA GLY A 256 4.60 -11.31 -22.15
C GLY A 256 5.19 -12.37 -21.21
N THR A 257 4.39 -13.27 -20.66
CA THR A 257 4.89 -14.37 -19.80
C THR A 257 4.33 -15.72 -20.21
N VAL A 258 5.07 -16.79 -19.86
CA VAL A 258 4.59 -18.17 -20.04
C VAL A 258 3.75 -18.57 -18.82
N VAL A 259 2.45 -18.76 -19.02
CA VAL A 259 1.53 -19.25 -17.99
C VAL A 259 1.51 -20.78 -18.04
N LYS A 260 1.77 -21.39 -16.86
CA LYS A 260 1.75 -22.85 -16.66
C LYS A 260 0.69 -23.29 -15.66
N ARG A 261 0.18 -22.35 -14.85
CA ARG A 261 -0.81 -22.60 -13.79
C ARG A 261 -1.81 -21.45 -13.73
N ALA A 262 -3.08 -21.75 -13.45
CA ALA A 262 -4.12 -20.76 -13.27
C ALA A 262 -5.11 -21.19 -12.16
N THR A 263 -5.59 -20.23 -11.38
CA THR A 263 -6.58 -20.52 -10.35
C THR A 263 -7.95 -20.79 -10.95
N LEU A 264 -8.69 -21.71 -10.32
CA LEU A 264 -10.11 -21.98 -10.53
C LEU A 264 -10.99 -21.35 -9.43
N ASN A 265 -10.39 -20.52 -8.60
CA ASN A 265 -10.99 -19.78 -7.48
C ASN A 265 -11.55 -20.68 -6.35
N ASN A 266 -12.58 -21.46 -6.59
CA ASN A 266 -13.24 -22.34 -5.61
C ASN A 266 -14.01 -23.48 -6.29
N ALA A 267 -14.57 -24.38 -5.48
CA ALA A 267 -15.33 -25.53 -5.95
C ALA A 267 -16.60 -25.14 -6.74
N ASP A 268 -17.28 -24.08 -6.31
CA ASP A 268 -18.52 -23.62 -6.94
C ASP A 268 -18.26 -23.09 -8.35
N MET A 269 -17.19 -22.32 -8.54
CA MET A 269 -16.75 -21.86 -9.86
C MET A 269 -16.35 -23.01 -10.79
N MET A 270 -15.66 -24.04 -10.26
CA MET A 270 -15.36 -25.26 -11.03
C MET A 270 -16.63 -25.97 -11.50
N ALA A 271 -17.60 -26.10 -10.61
CA ALA A 271 -18.89 -26.74 -10.91
C ALA A 271 -19.69 -25.92 -11.93
N GLN A 272 -19.76 -24.60 -11.75
CA GLN A 272 -20.48 -23.69 -12.64
C GLN A 272 -19.94 -23.70 -14.07
N MET A 273 -18.60 -23.79 -14.23
CA MET A 273 -17.94 -23.88 -15.53
C MET A 273 -17.91 -25.31 -16.10
N ASP A 274 -18.39 -26.33 -15.37
CA ASP A 274 -18.28 -27.75 -15.71
C ASP A 274 -16.84 -28.12 -16.15
N ILE A 275 -15.85 -27.68 -15.38
CA ILE A 275 -14.42 -27.89 -15.66
C ILE A 275 -14.08 -29.39 -15.62
N ARG A 276 -13.32 -29.85 -16.61
CA ARG A 276 -12.78 -31.22 -16.68
C ARG A 276 -11.30 -31.24 -17.00
N VAL A 277 -10.59 -32.21 -16.48
CA VAL A 277 -9.20 -32.45 -16.84
C VAL A 277 -9.14 -32.87 -18.32
N GLY A 278 -8.33 -32.20 -19.11
CA GLY A 278 -8.26 -32.38 -20.56
C GLY A 278 -9.01 -31.28 -21.34
N ASP A 279 -9.83 -30.44 -20.70
CA ASP A 279 -10.50 -29.33 -21.36
C ASP A 279 -9.55 -28.28 -21.91
N PHE A 280 -9.94 -27.67 -23.01
CA PHE A 280 -9.36 -26.40 -23.46
C PHE A 280 -10.07 -25.25 -22.77
N VAL A 281 -9.30 -24.35 -22.16
CA VAL A 281 -9.81 -23.26 -21.32
C VAL A 281 -9.20 -21.92 -21.71
N TYR A 282 -9.99 -20.88 -21.54
CA TYR A 282 -9.54 -19.51 -21.66
C TYR A 282 -8.90 -19.07 -20.35
N VAL A 283 -7.66 -18.55 -20.44
CA VAL A 283 -6.89 -18.05 -19.31
C VAL A 283 -6.65 -16.56 -19.52
N GLU A 284 -6.88 -15.78 -18.48
CA GLU A 284 -6.51 -14.36 -18.41
C GLU A 284 -5.74 -14.07 -17.12
N LYS A 285 -5.01 -12.96 -17.09
CA LYS A 285 -4.37 -12.49 -15.87
C LYS A 285 -5.28 -11.50 -15.15
N GLY A 286 -5.83 -11.89 -14.00
CA GLY A 286 -6.56 -11.00 -13.11
C GLY A 286 -5.63 -9.92 -12.55
N GLY A 287 -5.97 -8.63 -12.81
CA GLY A 287 -5.10 -7.52 -12.43
C GLY A 287 -3.73 -7.55 -13.10
N GLU A 288 -3.60 -8.26 -14.24
CA GLU A 288 -2.36 -8.48 -15.02
C GLU A 288 -1.28 -9.31 -14.29
N ILE A 289 -1.58 -9.88 -13.14
CA ILE A 289 -0.61 -10.61 -12.31
C ILE A 289 -1.00 -12.08 -12.16
N ILE A 290 -2.21 -12.38 -11.68
CA ILE A 290 -2.63 -13.73 -11.29
C ILE A 290 -3.41 -14.40 -12.41
N PRO A 291 -2.90 -15.50 -13.01
CA PRO A 291 -3.63 -16.25 -14.02
C PRO A 291 -4.88 -16.91 -13.42
N LYS A 292 -6.03 -16.72 -14.06
CA LYS A 292 -7.29 -17.36 -13.72
C LYS A 292 -7.97 -17.93 -14.96
N ILE A 293 -8.71 -19.02 -14.79
CA ILE A 293 -9.55 -19.59 -15.85
C ILE A 293 -10.89 -18.82 -15.85
N THR A 294 -11.32 -18.41 -17.04
CA THR A 294 -12.54 -17.62 -17.24
C THR A 294 -13.65 -18.38 -17.99
N GLY A 295 -13.30 -19.50 -18.63
CA GLY A 295 -14.28 -20.31 -19.35
C GLY A 295 -13.66 -21.53 -20.01
N VAL A 296 -14.53 -22.42 -20.50
CA VAL A 296 -14.19 -23.63 -21.23
C VAL A 296 -14.56 -23.48 -22.70
N GLU A 297 -13.67 -23.89 -23.61
CA GLU A 297 -13.95 -24.00 -25.04
C GLU A 297 -14.60 -25.36 -25.32
N LEU A 298 -15.91 -25.41 -25.16
CA LEU A 298 -16.71 -26.64 -25.25
C LEU A 298 -16.62 -27.31 -26.64
N SER A 299 -16.40 -26.52 -27.71
CA SER A 299 -16.27 -27.07 -29.08
C SER A 299 -15.03 -27.96 -29.24
N LYS A 300 -14.03 -27.79 -28.34
CA LYS A 300 -12.78 -28.57 -28.32
C LYS A 300 -12.74 -29.66 -27.25
N ARG A 301 -13.86 -29.86 -26.51
CA ARG A 301 -13.91 -30.88 -25.46
C ARG A 301 -13.80 -32.28 -26.06
N GLY A 302 -12.78 -33.01 -25.64
CA GLY A 302 -12.57 -34.42 -26.04
C GLY A 302 -13.58 -35.36 -25.39
N LYS A 303 -13.61 -36.62 -25.87
CA LYS A 303 -14.48 -37.66 -25.29
C LYS A 303 -13.93 -38.25 -23.99
N ASP A 304 -12.62 -38.14 -23.77
CA ASP A 304 -11.90 -38.76 -22.64
C ASP A 304 -11.59 -37.79 -21.50
N VAL A 305 -12.34 -36.65 -21.42
CA VAL A 305 -12.16 -35.68 -20.35
C VAL A 305 -12.77 -36.19 -19.04
N GLN A 306 -12.03 -36.03 -17.92
CA GLN A 306 -12.42 -36.52 -16.63
C GLN A 306 -12.99 -35.38 -15.77
N LYS A 307 -14.15 -35.63 -15.13
CA LYS A 307 -14.70 -34.69 -14.15
C LYS A 307 -13.87 -34.79 -12.86
N PRO A 308 -13.26 -33.69 -12.42
CA PRO A 308 -12.49 -33.70 -11.18
C PRO A 308 -13.43 -33.77 -9.97
N GLU A 309 -13.06 -34.53 -8.98
CA GLU A 309 -13.73 -34.53 -7.68
C GLU A 309 -13.01 -33.55 -6.75
N PHE A 310 -13.78 -32.69 -6.09
CA PHE A 310 -13.23 -31.82 -5.07
C PHE A 310 -12.92 -32.65 -3.82
N PRO A 311 -11.77 -32.45 -3.16
CA PRO A 311 -11.39 -33.26 -1.99
C PRO A 311 -12.38 -33.06 -0.83
N THR A 312 -12.70 -34.14 -0.15
CA THR A 312 -13.51 -34.14 1.09
C THR A 312 -12.65 -33.99 2.34
N VAL A 313 -11.35 -34.19 2.19
CA VAL A 313 -10.36 -34.04 3.27
C VAL A 313 -9.26 -33.08 2.84
N CYS A 314 -8.63 -32.46 3.82
CA CYS A 314 -7.51 -31.55 3.60
C CYS A 314 -6.35 -32.30 2.92
N PRO A 315 -5.83 -31.82 1.77
CA PRO A 315 -4.73 -32.50 1.07
C PRO A 315 -3.43 -32.54 1.88
N ASP A 316 -3.25 -31.65 2.87
CA ASP A 316 -2.01 -31.57 3.66
C ASP A 316 -2.06 -32.34 4.97
N CYS A 317 -3.19 -32.32 5.69
CA CYS A 317 -3.28 -32.94 7.02
C CYS A 317 -4.37 -34.01 7.15
N GLY A 318 -5.13 -34.30 6.10
CA GLY A 318 -6.16 -35.35 6.09
C GLY A 318 -7.43 -35.04 6.88
N THR A 319 -7.53 -33.90 7.53
CA THR A 319 -8.73 -33.50 8.30
C THR A 319 -9.92 -33.27 7.36
N PRO A 320 -11.15 -33.75 7.69
CA PRO A 320 -12.34 -33.46 6.90
C PRO A 320 -12.53 -31.96 6.66
N LEU A 321 -12.81 -31.59 5.42
CA LEU A 321 -13.07 -30.19 5.06
C LEU A 321 -14.49 -29.79 5.47
N VAL A 322 -14.65 -28.52 5.83
CA VAL A 322 -15.94 -27.92 6.16
C VAL A 322 -16.27 -26.78 5.19
N LYS A 323 -17.54 -26.56 4.91
CA LYS A 323 -18.06 -25.43 4.16
C LYS A 323 -19.19 -24.80 4.96
N GLU A 324 -19.11 -23.52 5.25
CA GLU A 324 -20.21 -22.77 5.84
C GLU A 324 -21.20 -22.37 4.74
N ASP A 325 -22.49 -22.29 5.05
CA ASP A 325 -23.56 -22.11 4.05
C ASP A 325 -23.41 -20.82 3.24
N ASP A 326 -22.86 -19.77 3.85
CA ASP A 326 -22.66 -18.46 3.23
C ASP A 326 -21.28 -18.31 2.56
N GLU A 327 -20.42 -19.34 2.59
CA GLU A 327 -19.06 -19.28 2.02
C GLU A 327 -18.92 -20.11 0.75
N ALA A 328 -18.27 -19.50 -0.27
CA ALA A 328 -17.99 -20.16 -1.54
C ALA A 328 -16.79 -21.14 -1.49
N LYS A 329 -16.10 -21.23 -0.35
CA LYS A 329 -14.87 -22.02 -0.19
C LYS A 329 -15.03 -23.11 0.84
N TRP A 330 -14.33 -24.23 0.61
CA TRP A 330 -14.11 -25.26 1.59
C TRP A 330 -12.87 -24.94 2.44
N PHE A 331 -12.91 -25.26 3.72
CA PHE A 331 -11.85 -24.97 4.68
C PHE A 331 -11.40 -26.20 5.44
N CYS A 332 -10.11 -26.26 5.72
CA CYS A 332 -9.55 -27.16 6.70
C CYS A 332 -9.73 -26.55 8.10
N PRO A 333 -10.52 -27.15 9.00
CA PRO A 333 -10.76 -26.62 10.35
C PRO A 333 -9.59 -26.84 11.31
N ASN A 334 -8.58 -27.63 10.93
CA ASN A 334 -7.44 -27.96 11.77
C ASN A 334 -6.41 -26.83 11.79
N VAL A 335 -6.77 -25.70 12.39
CA VAL A 335 -5.96 -24.46 12.39
C VAL A 335 -4.59 -24.68 13.02
N ASP A 336 -4.51 -25.42 14.14
CA ASP A 336 -3.28 -25.58 14.93
C ASP A 336 -2.50 -26.85 14.60
N GLY A 337 -3.06 -27.76 13.81
CA GLY A 337 -2.42 -29.01 13.41
C GLY A 337 -2.07 -29.13 11.93
N CYS A 338 -2.63 -28.27 11.07
CA CYS A 338 -2.34 -28.32 9.64
C CYS A 338 -1.00 -27.61 9.33
N PRO A 339 0.01 -28.32 8.80
CA PRO A 339 1.34 -27.75 8.54
C PRO A 339 1.31 -26.49 7.69
N THR A 340 0.52 -26.47 6.62
CA THR A 340 0.41 -25.30 5.73
C THR A 340 -0.22 -24.09 6.43
N GLN A 341 -1.23 -24.30 7.29
CA GLN A 341 -1.83 -23.20 8.05
C GLN A 341 -0.85 -22.64 9.07
N ILE A 342 -0.14 -23.49 9.79
CA ILE A 342 0.89 -23.08 10.76
C ILE A 342 1.97 -22.26 10.04
N LYS A 343 2.60 -22.82 9.01
CA LYS A 343 3.63 -22.13 8.22
C LYS A 343 3.12 -20.80 7.67
N GLY A 344 1.90 -20.76 7.12
CA GLY A 344 1.30 -19.55 6.59
C GLY A 344 1.06 -18.46 7.65
N ARG A 345 0.70 -18.84 8.89
CA ARG A 345 0.61 -17.89 10.02
C ARG A 345 1.97 -17.36 10.44
N LEU A 346 2.98 -18.22 10.49
CA LEU A 346 4.36 -17.83 10.80
C LEU A 346 4.93 -16.84 9.75
N VAL A 347 4.73 -17.11 8.45
CA VAL A 347 5.12 -16.20 7.37
C VAL A 347 4.36 -14.85 7.48
N HIS A 348 3.06 -14.90 7.78
CA HIS A 348 2.28 -13.71 7.99
C HIS A 348 2.80 -12.87 9.17
N PHE A 349 3.08 -13.51 10.29
CA PHE A 349 3.63 -12.86 11.47
C PHE A 349 4.93 -12.10 11.17
N LEU A 350 5.85 -12.72 10.43
CA LEU A 350 7.13 -12.09 10.07
C LEU A 350 7.00 -11.02 8.98
N SER A 351 5.87 -10.96 8.26
CA SER A 351 5.70 -10.11 7.09
C SER A 351 5.98 -8.63 7.39
N ARG A 352 6.36 -7.87 6.33
CA ARG A 352 6.67 -6.43 6.43
C ARG A 352 5.56 -5.60 7.05
N LYS A 353 4.30 -5.93 6.77
CA LYS A 353 3.12 -5.23 7.31
C LYS A 353 2.73 -5.64 8.73
N ALA A 354 3.28 -6.75 9.21
CA ALA A 354 3.10 -7.25 10.57
C ALA A 354 4.32 -6.89 11.43
N MET A 355 5.18 -7.85 11.73
CA MET A 355 6.34 -7.63 12.60
C MET A 355 7.59 -7.15 11.87
N ASN A 356 7.56 -7.02 10.53
CA ASN A 356 8.64 -6.52 9.68
C ASN A 356 9.99 -7.22 9.90
N VAL A 357 9.96 -8.54 10.03
CA VAL A 357 11.17 -9.36 10.20
C VAL A 357 11.70 -9.82 8.85
N ILE A 358 13.01 -9.79 8.67
CA ILE A 358 13.67 -10.16 7.41
C ILE A 358 13.72 -11.68 7.28
N ALA A 359 12.65 -12.29 6.76
CA ALA A 359 12.57 -13.69 6.46
C ALA A 359 11.66 -13.93 5.24
N GLY A 360 11.95 -15.00 4.50
CA GLY A 360 11.09 -15.50 3.43
C GLY A 360 10.46 -16.85 3.80
N ASP A 361 9.53 -17.31 2.96
CA ASP A 361 8.81 -18.58 3.12
C ASP A 361 9.78 -19.76 3.31
N ALA A 362 10.87 -19.81 2.53
CA ALA A 362 11.89 -20.86 2.64
C ALA A 362 12.57 -20.92 4.02
N THR A 363 12.73 -19.75 4.69
CA THR A 363 13.29 -19.70 6.04
C THR A 363 12.31 -20.32 7.03
N VAL A 364 11.04 -19.97 6.94
CA VAL A 364 9.97 -20.52 7.80
C VAL A 364 9.85 -22.03 7.57
N ASP A 365 9.89 -22.48 6.32
CA ASP A 365 9.87 -23.90 5.97
C ASP A 365 11.01 -24.69 6.64
N GLN A 366 12.23 -24.17 6.59
CA GLN A 366 13.38 -24.82 7.22
C GLN A 366 13.25 -24.85 8.75
N LEU A 367 12.88 -23.74 9.39
CA LEU A 367 12.69 -23.64 10.84
C LEU A 367 11.59 -24.60 11.32
N PHE A 368 10.48 -24.66 10.60
CA PHE A 368 9.37 -25.57 10.90
C PHE A 368 9.78 -27.04 10.75
N ASN A 369 10.48 -27.40 9.67
CA ASN A 369 10.90 -28.77 9.39
C ASN A 369 11.99 -29.27 10.37
N LEU A 370 12.78 -28.35 10.94
CA LEU A 370 13.75 -28.66 12.00
C LEU A 370 13.12 -28.65 13.40
N ASP A 371 11.81 -28.45 13.49
CA ASP A 371 11.04 -28.37 14.76
C ASP A 371 11.52 -27.25 15.69
N LEU A 372 12.06 -26.19 15.13
CA LEU A 372 12.56 -25.03 15.87
C LEU A 372 11.46 -23.98 16.13
N VAL A 373 10.44 -23.91 15.26
CA VAL A 373 9.36 -22.92 15.34
C VAL A 373 8.03 -23.57 14.97
N ARG A 374 7.04 -23.47 15.84
CA ARG A 374 5.64 -23.90 15.66
C ARG A 374 4.66 -22.75 15.86
N THR A 375 5.02 -21.80 16.72
CA THR A 375 4.22 -20.62 17.06
C THR A 375 5.02 -19.34 16.87
N PRO A 376 4.37 -18.17 16.75
CA PRO A 376 5.05 -16.87 16.66
C PRO A 376 6.04 -16.58 17.78
N ALA A 377 5.74 -16.96 19.03
CA ALA A 377 6.63 -16.74 20.17
C ALA A 377 7.93 -17.53 20.06
N ASP A 378 7.92 -18.70 19.40
CA ASP A 378 9.14 -19.51 19.25
C ASP A 378 10.25 -18.79 18.47
N PHE A 379 9.91 -17.78 17.65
CA PHE A 379 10.92 -16.96 16.96
C PHE A 379 11.82 -16.20 17.94
N TYR A 380 11.29 -15.76 19.06
CA TYR A 380 12.03 -14.98 20.06
C TYR A 380 12.93 -15.85 20.95
N ASP A 381 12.69 -17.16 20.96
CA ASP A 381 13.55 -18.15 21.63
C ASP A 381 14.76 -18.56 20.78
N LEU A 382 14.77 -18.25 19.46
CA LEU A 382 15.83 -18.64 18.53
C LEU A 382 17.18 -18.00 18.88
N ARG A 383 18.21 -18.82 18.86
CA ARG A 383 19.60 -18.41 19.04
C ARG A 383 20.37 -18.52 17.73
N LYS A 384 21.49 -17.82 17.64
CA LYS A 384 22.36 -17.85 16.47
C LYS A 384 22.74 -19.28 16.04
N PHE A 385 22.99 -20.16 17.00
CA PHE A 385 23.29 -21.57 16.75
C PHE A 385 22.18 -22.29 15.99
N ASP A 386 20.91 -22.02 16.32
CA ASP A 386 19.77 -22.64 15.65
C ASP A 386 19.69 -22.21 14.19
N LEU A 387 19.94 -20.93 13.92
CA LEU A 387 19.92 -20.36 12.57
C LEU A 387 21.07 -20.85 11.69
N LEU A 388 22.23 -21.16 12.26
CA LEU A 388 23.37 -21.72 11.55
C LEU A 388 23.14 -23.18 11.07
N ARG A 389 22.07 -23.83 11.52
CA ARG A 389 21.63 -25.15 11.05
C ARG A 389 20.84 -25.07 9.73
N LEU A 390 20.39 -23.87 9.36
CA LEU A 390 19.62 -23.65 8.13
C LEU A 390 20.54 -23.69 6.92
N GLU A 391 20.06 -24.30 5.84
CA GLU A 391 20.81 -24.37 4.58
C GLU A 391 21.04 -22.97 4.00
N GLY A 392 22.28 -22.71 3.61
CA GLY A 392 22.70 -21.42 3.03
C GLY A 392 22.89 -20.28 4.06
N TRP A 393 22.70 -20.53 5.35
CA TRP A 393 22.87 -19.51 6.39
C TRP A 393 24.31 -19.49 6.92
N LYS A 394 24.80 -18.25 7.16
CA LYS A 394 26.09 -17.94 7.77
C LYS A 394 25.92 -16.89 8.85
N ASP A 395 27.01 -16.57 9.55
CA ASP A 395 27.02 -15.58 10.66
C ASP A 395 26.27 -14.28 10.33
N ARG A 396 26.51 -13.72 9.14
CA ARG A 396 25.90 -12.44 8.74
C ARG A 396 24.40 -12.53 8.55
N SER A 397 23.89 -13.60 7.91
CA SER A 397 22.45 -13.81 7.71
C SER A 397 21.75 -14.09 9.04
N ALA A 398 22.34 -14.93 9.90
CA ALA A 398 21.82 -15.22 11.22
C ALA A 398 21.75 -13.96 12.09
N GLN A 399 22.81 -13.14 12.09
CA GLN A 399 22.83 -11.89 12.86
C GLN A 399 21.77 -10.90 12.37
N ARG A 400 21.63 -10.70 11.05
CA ARG A 400 20.59 -9.80 10.48
C ARG A 400 19.17 -10.24 10.84
N PHE A 401 18.90 -11.54 10.85
CA PHE A 401 17.60 -12.06 11.25
C PHE A 401 17.33 -11.77 12.73
N LEU A 402 18.27 -12.07 13.63
CA LEU A 402 18.13 -11.78 15.08
C LEU A 402 17.99 -10.28 15.35
N ASP A 403 18.71 -9.43 14.63
CA ASP A 403 18.58 -7.98 14.76
C ASP A 403 17.20 -7.50 14.27
N SER A 404 16.65 -8.09 13.21
CA SER A 404 15.29 -7.79 12.76
C SER A 404 14.23 -8.25 13.76
N LEU A 405 14.41 -9.40 14.44
CA LEU A 405 13.55 -9.83 15.54
C LEU A 405 13.60 -8.87 16.74
N ARG A 406 14.79 -8.40 17.13
CA ARG A 406 14.89 -7.37 18.18
C ARG A 406 14.20 -6.06 17.80
N ASN A 407 14.32 -5.66 16.54
CA ASN A 407 13.64 -4.46 16.05
C ASN A 407 12.11 -4.63 16.01
N SER A 408 11.60 -5.85 15.79
CA SER A 408 10.16 -6.13 15.79
C SER A 408 9.50 -5.88 17.17
N LEU A 409 10.25 -5.93 18.27
CA LEU A 409 9.75 -5.56 19.60
C LEU A 409 9.31 -4.09 19.72
N LYS A 410 9.75 -3.23 18.79
CA LYS A 410 9.37 -1.81 18.74
C LYS A 410 8.13 -1.54 17.92
N VAL A 411 7.62 -2.53 17.21
CA VAL A 411 6.44 -2.43 16.34
C VAL A 411 5.22 -2.05 17.18
N SER A 412 4.37 -1.18 16.66
CA SER A 412 3.18 -0.68 17.37
C SER A 412 2.11 -1.77 17.53
N PHE A 413 1.25 -1.59 18.51
CA PHE A 413 0.23 -2.58 18.90
C PHE A 413 -0.72 -2.96 17.76
N ASP A 414 -1.13 -2.04 16.93
CA ASP A 414 -1.99 -2.30 15.77
C ASP A 414 -1.37 -3.28 14.77
N HIS A 415 -0.05 -3.17 14.55
CA HIS A 415 0.69 -4.13 13.73
C HIS A 415 0.83 -5.50 14.44
N VAL A 416 1.05 -5.52 15.75
CA VAL A 416 1.06 -6.77 16.52
C VAL A 416 -0.30 -7.45 16.45
N LEU A 417 -1.40 -6.72 16.63
CA LEU A 417 -2.76 -7.25 16.50
C LEU A 417 -3.01 -7.82 15.09
N PHE A 418 -2.56 -7.14 14.06
CA PHE A 418 -2.60 -7.66 12.69
C PHE A 418 -1.74 -8.92 12.52
N ALA A 419 -0.56 -8.96 13.15
CA ALA A 419 0.38 -10.09 13.10
C ALA A 419 -0.19 -11.38 13.71
N LEU A 420 -1.10 -11.30 14.70
CA LEU A 420 -1.79 -12.46 15.26
C LEU A 420 -2.61 -13.24 14.22
N GLY A 421 -2.93 -12.61 13.07
CA GLY A 421 -3.54 -13.28 11.94
C GLY A 421 -4.98 -13.70 12.15
N ILE A 422 -5.74 -12.98 12.98
CA ILE A 422 -7.17 -13.22 13.23
C ILE A 422 -7.92 -13.19 11.89
N ARG A 423 -8.74 -14.20 11.64
CA ARG A 423 -9.49 -14.32 10.37
C ARG A 423 -10.38 -13.08 10.16
N TYR A 424 -10.47 -12.60 8.96
CA TYR A 424 -11.18 -11.36 8.54
C TYR A 424 -10.63 -10.05 9.11
N VAL A 425 -9.65 -10.07 10.01
CA VAL A 425 -9.00 -8.86 10.53
C VAL A 425 -7.83 -8.50 9.62
N GLY A 426 -8.03 -7.48 8.79
CA GLY A 426 -6.99 -6.89 7.94
C GLY A 426 -6.22 -5.80 8.68
N GLU A 427 -5.19 -5.24 8.04
CA GLU A 427 -4.35 -4.17 8.60
C GLU A 427 -5.16 -2.96 9.09
N SER A 428 -6.10 -2.45 8.27
CA SER A 428 -6.96 -1.31 8.65
C SER A 428 -7.90 -1.67 9.81
N THR A 429 -8.51 -2.86 9.78
CA THR A 429 -9.41 -3.31 10.84
C THR A 429 -8.66 -3.53 12.16
N ALA A 430 -7.44 -4.09 12.10
CA ALA A 430 -6.59 -4.23 13.28
C ALA A 430 -6.27 -2.87 13.91
N LYS A 431 -5.98 -1.86 13.08
CA LYS A 431 -5.74 -0.50 13.53
C LYS A 431 -6.96 0.12 14.21
N GLU A 432 -8.15 0.03 13.61
CA GLU A 432 -9.40 0.53 14.20
C GLU A 432 -9.70 -0.15 15.56
N ILE A 433 -9.57 -1.48 15.63
CA ILE A 433 -9.77 -2.25 16.87
C ILE A 433 -8.73 -1.83 17.92
N ALA A 434 -7.45 -1.73 17.56
CA ALA A 434 -6.39 -1.34 18.47
C ALA A 434 -6.59 0.08 19.02
N GLN A 435 -7.01 1.02 18.18
CA GLN A 435 -7.31 2.40 18.59
C GLN A 435 -8.53 2.48 19.50
N HIS A 436 -9.57 1.69 19.23
CA HIS A 436 -10.81 1.70 20.02
C HIS A 436 -10.59 1.15 21.44
N PHE A 437 -9.91 0.01 21.56
CA PHE A 437 -9.72 -0.65 22.86
C PHE A 437 -8.44 -0.22 23.59
N GLY A 438 -7.41 0.15 22.84
CA GLY A 438 -6.12 0.61 23.37
C GLY A 438 -5.23 -0.48 23.98
N ASP A 439 -5.76 -1.67 24.29
CA ASP A 439 -5.05 -2.75 24.96
C ASP A 439 -5.63 -4.11 24.59
N ILE A 440 -4.75 -5.14 24.46
CA ILE A 440 -5.16 -6.48 24.06
C ILE A 440 -6.04 -7.19 25.08
N ASP A 441 -5.85 -6.91 26.38
CA ASP A 441 -6.67 -7.53 27.44
C ASP A 441 -8.11 -6.99 27.40
N LYS A 442 -8.29 -5.72 27.00
CA LYS A 442 -9.62 -5.16 26.77
C LYS A 442 -10.30 -5.79 25.55
N ILE A 443 -9.56 -6.05 24.47
CA ILE A 443 -10.08 -6.78 23.30
C ILE A 443 -10.48 -8.20 23.71
N ALA A 444 -9.64 -8.88 24.47
CA ALA A 444 -9.90 -10.23 24.94
C ALA A 444 -11.13 -10.33 25.87
N ALA A 445 -11.39 -9.29 26.65
CA ALA A 445 -12.55 -9.20 27.55
C ALA A 445 -13.82 -8.68 26.87
N ALA A 446 -13.72 -8.11 25.66
CA ALA A 446 -14.83 -7.45 24.98
C ALA A 446 -16.01 -8.40 24.69
N SER A 447 -17.21 -7.87 24.84
CA SER A 447 -18.45 -8.50 24.39
C SER A 447 -18.64 -8.34 22.88
N MET A 448 -19.58 -9.11 22.32
CA MET A 448 -19.96 -8.95 20.89
C MET A 448 -20.46 -7.54 20.59
N ASP A 449 -21.26 -6.94 21.47
CA ASP A 449 -21.81 -5.59 21.26
C ASP A 449 -20.72 -4.52 21.26
N GLU A 450 -19.71 -4.65 22.14
CA GLU A 450 -18.56 -3.73 22.17
C GLU A 450 -17.69 -3.85 20.91
N LEU A 451 -17.51 -5.07 20.40
CA LEU A 451 -16.80 -5.29 19.13
C LEU A 451 -17.56 -4.72 17.93
N LEU A 452 -18.89 -4.83 17.91
CA LEU A 452 -19.75 -4.27 16.87
C LEU A 452 -19.81 -2.72 16.90
N ALA A 453 -19.48 -2.10 18.04
CA ALA A 453 -19.42 -0.66 18.18
C ALA A 453 -18.15 -0.05 17.51
N VAL A 454 -17.16 -0.88 17.16
CA VAL A 454 -15.95 -0.42 16.43
C VAL A 454 -16.33 -0.07 14.98
N PRO A 455 -15.91 1.10 14.46
CA PRO A 455 -16.14 1.45 13.05
C PRO A 455 -15.63 0.36 12.08
N ASP A 456 -16.37 0.10 11.01
CA ASP A 456 -16.06 -0.89 9.96
C ASP A 456 -15.94 -2.36 10.46
N VAL A 457 -16.38 -2.66 11.68
CA VAL A 457 -16.45 -4.02 12.23
C VAL A 457 -17.90 -4.54 12.17
N GLY A 458 -18.16 -5.44 11.23
CA GLY A 458 -19.44 -6.15 11.12
C GLY A 458 -19.47 -7.47 11.91
N GLU A 459 -20.62 -8.14 11.91
CA GLU A 459 -20.87 -9.38 12.67
C GLU A 459 -19.82 -10.47 12.45
N VAL A 460 -19.40 -10.70 11.21
CA VAL A 460 -18.40 -11.72 10.84
C VAL A 460 -17.04 -11.41 11.47
N ILE A 461 -16.61 -10.15 11.44
CA ILE A 461 -15.34 -9.72 12.03
C ILE A 461 -15.42 -9.77 13.55
N ALA A 462 -16.48 -9.21 14.14
CA ALA A 462 -16.70 -9.23 15.58
C ALA A 462 -16.69 -10.65 16.15
N LYS A 463 -17.42 -11.58 15.50
CA LYS A 463 -17.43 -12.99 15.87
C LYS A 463 -16.04 -13.63 15.77
N SER A 464 -15.29 -13.34 14.71
CA SER A 464 -13.95 -13.89 14.54
C SER A 464 -12.97 -13.43 15.63
N VAL A 465 -13.03 -12.14 15.99
CA VAL A 465 -12.22 -11.60 17.10
C VAL A 465 -12.66 -12.22 18.43
N TYR A 466 -13.97 -12.25 18.69
CA TYR A 466 -14.53 -12.82 19.91
C TYR A 466 -14.11 -14.28 20.11
N ASP A 467 -14.25 -15.12 19.09
CA ASP A 467 -13.90 -16.54 19.14
C ASP A 467 -12.38 -16.74 19.30
N PHE A 468 -11.54 -15.92 18.64
CA PHE A 468 -10.09 -16.01 18.74
C PHE A 468 -9.58 -15.91 20.17
N PHE A 469 -10.09 -14.95 20.95
CA PHE A 469 -9.67 -14.74 22.34
C PHE A 469 -10.30 -15.73 23.33
N ARG A 470 -11.13 -16.68 22.88
CA ARG A 470 -11.69 -17.76 23.71
C ARG A 470 -11.01 -19.10 23.51
N VAL A 471 -10.02 -19.15 22.63
CA VAL A 471 -9.15 -20.31 22.46
C VAL A 471 -8.00 -20.23 23.45
N PRO A 472 -7.87 -21.17 24.40
CA PRO A 472 -6.84 -21.12 25.46
C PRO A 472 -5.41 -21.02 24.91
N GLN A 473 -5.12 -21.71 23.80
CA GLN A 473 -3.80 -21.70 23.15
C GLN A 473 -3.42 -20.31 22.66
N HIS A 474 -4.36 -19.53 22.13
CA HIS A 474 -4.12 -18.16 21.70
C HIS A 474 -3.77 -17.23 22.88
N ILE A 475 -4.44 -17.42 24.03
CA ILE A 475 -4.14 -16.65 25.24
C ILE A 475 -2.74 -16.98 25.77
N ILE A 476 -2.37 -18.27 25.79
CA ILE A 476 -1.01 -18.68 26.18
C ILE A 476 0.03 -18.06 25.24
N GLU A 477 -0.21 -18.08 23.94
CA GLU A 477 0.68 -17.48 22.95
C GLU A 477 0.84 -15.98 23.18
N ILE A 478 -0.25 -15.25 23.40
CA ILE A 478 -0.23 -13.81 23.70
C ILE A 478 0.58 -13.52 24.97
N GLN A 479 0.45 -14.37 26.00
CA GLN A 479 1.23 -14.22 27.23
C GLN A 479 2.73 -14.44 27.01
N ARG A 480 3.12 -15.41 26.15
CA ARG A 480 4.51 -15.62 25.76
C ARG A 480 5.05 -14.40 25.01
N LEU A 481 4.31 -13.92 23.99
CA LEU A 481 4.68 -12.71 23.22
C LEU A 481 4.81 -11.47 24.13
N ARG A 482 3.98 -11.37 25.18
CA ARG A 482 4.10 -10.32 26.20
C ARG A 482 5.40 -10.45 27.01
N ALA A 483 5.74 -11.67 27.42
CA ALA A 483 6.98 -11.96 28.16
C ALA A 483 8.22 -11.67 27.31
N ASP A 484 8.15 -11.88 25.98
CA ASP A 484 9.18 -11.56 25.02
C ASP A 484 9.33 -10.05 24.79
N GLY A 485 8.40 -9.23 25.25
CA GLY A 485 8.47 -7.77 25.24
C GLY A 485 7.75 -7.11 24.06
N LEU A 486 6.81 -7.78 23.38
CA LEU A 486 5.98 -7.16 22.36
C LEU A 486 5.03 -6.11 22.95
N LYS A 487 4.77 -5.06 22.19
CA LYS A 487 3.82 -4.01 22.55
C LYS A 487 2.38 -4.52 22.34
N LEU A 488 1.69 -4.83 23.43
CA LEU A 488 0.31 -5.33 23.43
C LEU A 488 -0.71 -4.28 23.88
N SER A 489 -0.29 -3.03 23.96
CA SER A 489 -1.15 -1.87 24.16
C SER A 489 -0.69 -0.73 23.26
N MET A 490 -1.63 0.13 22.88
CA MET A 490 -1.27 1.43 22.33
C MET A 490 -0.44 2.12 23.40
N GLU A 491 0.70 2.68 22.99
CA GLU A 491 1.33 3.68 23.85
C GLU A 491 0.22 4.67 24.14
N ALA A 492 -0.14 4.82 25.42
CA ALA A 492 -1.13 5.81 25.81
C ALA A 492 -0.68 7.10 25.16
N ALA A 493 -1.53 7.68 24.30
CA ALA A 493 -1.27 8.94 23.61
C ALA A 493 -0.60 9.77 24.66
N SER A 494 0.70 9.99 24.53
CA SER A 494 1.73 10.22 25.56
C SER A 494 1.11 10.95 26.71
N LYS A 495 1.14 10.40 27.93
CA LYS A 495 0.48 10.95 29.14
C LYS A 495 0.56 12.44 28.99
N SER A 496 -0.60 13.10 28.80
CA SER A 496 -0.66 14.52 28.52
C SER A 496 0.37 15.18 29.45
N LEU A 497 1.45 15.69 28.88
CA LEU A 497 2.54 16.30 29.66
C LEU A 497 1.99 17.39 30.57
N SER A 498 0.84 17.96 30.16
CA SER A 498 0.03 18.84 30.97
C SER A 498 -1.41 18.87 30.44
N ALA A 499 -2.34 19.40 31.25
CA ALA A 499 -3.71 19.68 30.85
C ALA A 499 -3.89 21.13 30.32
N ALA A 500 -2.83 21.80 29.91
CA ALA A 500 -2.84 23.22 29.52
C ALA A 500 -3.80 23.50 28.34
N LEU A 501 -4.00 22.53 27.47
CA LEU A 501 -4.87 22.60 26.30
C LEU A 501 -6.13 21.72 26.42
N ALA A 502 -6.42 21.19 27.62
CA ALA A 502 -7.54 20.27 27.82
C ALA A 502 -8.86 20.84 27.32
N GLY A 503 -9.59 20.07 26.50
CA GLY A 503 -10.88 20.46 25.94
C GLY A 503 -10.82 21.49 24.82
N LYS A 504 -9.64 21.97 24.40
CA LYS A 504 -9.48 22.90 23.29
C LYS A 504 -9.38 22.17 21.97
N ILE A 505 -10.13 22.62 20.96
CA ILE A 505 -10.04 22.18 19.57
C ILE A 505 -9.24 23.24 18.81
N ILE A 506 -8.09 22.86 18.26
CA ILE A 506 -7.11 23.78 17.67
C ILE A 506 -6.94 23.43 16.20
N VAL A 507 -6.93 24.42 15.33
CA VAL A 507 -6.59 24.29 13.92
C VAL A 507 -5.27 24.99 13.69
N ILE A 508 -4.33 24.35 12.98
CA ILE A 508 -3.02 24.95 12.67
C ILE A 508 -2.97 25.49 11.24
N SER A 509 -2.28 26.61 11.03
CA SER A 509 -2.06 27.22 9.70
C SER A 509 -0.74 27.99 9.67
N GLY A 510 0.01 27.87 8.58
CA GLY A 510 1.33 28.51 8.45
C GLY A 510 2.49 27.56 8.72
N ASN A 511 3.69 28.12 8.78
CA ASN A 511 4.92 27.41 9.14
C ASN A 511 5.29 27.74 10.58
N PHE A 512 5.81 26.75 11.29
CA PHE A 512 6.17 26.85 12.71
C PHE A 512 7.68 26.61 12.88
N SER A 513 8.22 26.92 14.03
CA SER A 513 9.61 26.62 14.41
C SER A 513 9.92 25.12 14.43
N ILE A 514 8.88 24.29 14.59
CA ILE A 514 8.94 22.82 14.49
C ILE A 514 8.05 22.35 13.31
N SER A 515 8.18 21.08 12.91
CA SER A 515 7.34 20.55 11.85
C SER A 515 5.85 20.56 12.23
N ARG A 516 4.97 20.58 11.24
CA ARG A 516 3.51 20.57 11.49
C ARG A 516 3.04 19.33 12.24
N ASP A 517 3.70 18.20 12.04
CA ASP A 517 3.32 16.96 12.70
C ASP A 517 3.80 16.96 14.15
N GLU A 518 4.98 17.47 14.43
CA GLU A 518 5.45 17.74 15.80
C GLU A 518 4.56 18.76 16.53
N MET A 519 4.08 19.80 15.84
CA MET A 519 3.15 20.77 16.42
C MET A 519 1.78 20.14 16.78
N LYS A 520 1.28 19.22 15.94
CA LYS A 520 0.05 18.47 16.25
C LYS A 520 0.24 17.55 17.44
N GLU A 521 1.37 16.84 17.48
CA GLU A 521 1.73 15.97 18.59
C GLU A 521 1.86 16.76 19.88
N LEU A 522 2.48 17.94 19.84
CA LEU A 522 2.61 18.83 20.98
C LEU A 522 1.23 19.29 21.51
N ILE A 523 0.30 19.63 20.61
CA ILE A 523 -1.08 19.97 21.00
C ILE A 523 -1.75 18.81 21.74
N GLU A 524 -1.60 17.59 21.22
CA GLU A 524 -2.20 16.39 21.81
C GLU A 524 -1.51 16.01 23.13
N LEU A 525 -0.19 16.16 23.21
CA LEU A 525 0.62 15.98 24.43
C LEU A 525 0.19 16.88 25.59
N HIS A 526 -0.41 18.03 25.30
CA HIS A 526 -0.91 18.96 26.30
C HIS A 526 -2.45 18.93 26.46
N GLY A 527 -3.10 17.85 25.96
CA GLY A 527 -4.54 17.59 26.18
C GLY A 527 -5.47 18.32 25.20
N GLY A 528 -4.92 18.99 24.17
CA GLY A 528 -5.70 19.61 23.10
C GLY A 528 -6.10 18.60 22.02
N LYS A 529 -7.09 18.96 21.19
CA LYS A 529 -7.51 18.19 20.01
C LYS A 529 -7.19 18.97 18.76
N ASN A 530 -6.41 18.36 17.85
CA ASN A 530 -6.12 18.96 16.55
C ASN A 530 -7.27 18.71 15.57
N SER A 531 -7.63 19.71 14.76
CA SER A 531 -8.63 19.61 13.70
C SER A 531 -8.08 20.16 12.38
N SER A 532 -8.45 19.54 11.28
CA SER A 532 -8.03 19.98 9.94
C SER A 532 -8.80 21.20 9.42
N SER A 533 -10.01 21.44 9.93
CA SER A 533 -10.90 22.51 9.46
C SER A 533 -11.50 23.34 10.59
N LEU A 534 -11.67 24.65 10.32
CA LEU A 534 -12.34 25.59 11.23
C LEU A 534 -13.85 25.35 11.23
N SER A 535 -14.43 25.31 12.44
CA SER A 535 -15.86 25.18 12.69
C SER A 535 -16.24 26.00 13.93
N GLY A 536 -17.53 26.21 14.18
CA GLY A 536 -18.01 26.92 15.41
C GLY A 536 -17.60 26.25 16.73
N LYS A 537 -16.99 25.04 16.68
CA LYS A 537 -16.44 24.34 17.85
C LYS A 537 -14.94 24.57 18.04
N THR A 538 -14.27 25.22 17.07
CA THR A 538 -12.83 25.50 17.14
C THR A 538 -12.53 26.53 18.21
N SER A 539 -11.61 26.23 19.11
CA SER A 539 -11.24 27.10 20.22
C SER A 539 -10.36 28.26 19.75
N PHE A 540 -9.40 27.99 18.88
CA PHE A 540 -8.59 29.02 18.23
C PHE A 540 -7.87 28.44 16.97
N LEU A 541 -7.45 29.35 16.09
CA LEU A 541 -6.55 29.07 14.97
C LEU A 541 -5.11 29.40 15.42
N LEU A 542 -4.26 28.40 15.50
CA LEU A 542 -2.83 28.60 15.74
C LEU A 542 -2.15 28.96 14.40
N ALA A 543 -1.68 30.20 14.32
CA ALA A 543 -1.08 30.77 13.13
C ALA A 543 0.44 30.89 13.29
N GLY A 544 1.18 30.14 12.49
CA GLY A 544 2.62 30.32 12.33
C GLY A 544 2.96 31.41 11.30
N THR A 545 4.18 31.42 10.79
CA THR A 545 4.58 32.35 9.72
C THR A 545 3.85 31.99 8.41
N LYS A 546 3.40 33.00 7.65
CA LYS A 546 2.65 32.84 6.38
C LYS A 546 1.42 31.93 6.51
N PRO A 547 0.46 32.22 7.40
CA PRO A 547 -0.77 31.45 7.53
C PRO A 547 -1.61 31.54 6.25
N GLY A 548 -2.29 30.45 5.90
CA GLY A 548 -3.12 30.40 4.69
C GLY A 548 -4.28 31.41 4.76
N PRO A 549 -4.46 32.28 3.74
CA PRO A 549 -5.42 33.37 3.75
C PRO A 549 -6.87 32.91 3.92
N GLU A 550 -7.24 31.77 3.41
CA GLU A 550 -8.58 31.20 3.56
C GLU A 550 -8.91 30.82 4.99
N LYS A 551 -7.94 30.23 5.73
CA LYS A 551 -8.14 29.89 7.14
C LYS A 551 -8.20 31.15 8.00
N MET A 552 -7.41 32.17 7.67
CA MET A 552 -7.46 33.47 8.35
C MET A 552 -8.82 34.14 8.17
N LYS A 553 -9.30 34.23 6.91
CA LYS A 553 -10.62 34.78 6.60
C LYS A 553 -11.75 34.01 7.28
N LYS A 554 -11.70 32.68 7.23
CA LYS A 554 -12.70 31.81 7.85
C LYS A 554 -12.69 31.91 9.39
N ALA A 555 -11.52 32.14 10.00
CA ALA A 555 -11.43 32.40 11.44
C ALA A 555 -12.09 33.75 11.79
N GLU A 556 -11.88 34.76 10.97
CA GLU A 556 -12.55 36.08 11.12
C GLU A 556 -14.06 35.96 10.94
N ASP A 557 -14.54 35.29 9.89
CA ASP A 557 -15.96 35.05 9.61
C ASP A 557 -16.68 34.32 10.76
N LEU A 558 -15.99 33.33 11.36
CA LEU A 558 -16.49 32.54 12.47
C LEU A 558 -16.18 33.15 13.86
N LYS A 559 -15.51 34.31 13.90
CA LYS A 559 -15.03 34.97 15.13
C LYS A 559 -14.18 34.07 16.02
N ILE A 560 -13.35 33.24 15.41
CA ILE A 560 -12.43 32.31 16.09
C ILE A 560 -11.14 33.10 16.40
N PRO A 561 -10.66 33.09 17.65
CA PRO A 561 -9.39 33.72 17.98
C PRO A 561 -8.23 33.18 17.17
N VAL A 562 -7.34 34.05 16.70
CA VAL A 562 -6.07 33.67 16.06
C VAL A 562 -4.97 33.85 17.09
N VAL A 563 -4.20 32.79 17.33
CA VAL A 563 -3.11 32.74 18.31
C VAL A 563 -1.79 32.52 17.53
N SER A 564 -0.81 33.35 17.81
CA SER A 564 0.54 33.19 17.24
C SER A 564 1.31 32.02 17.90
N GLU A 565 2.40 31.59 17.29
CA GLU A 565 3.26 30.55 17.87
C GLU A 565 3.86 30.98 19.22
N ASP A 566 4.25 32.26 19.38
CA ASP A 566 4.78 32.81 20.62
C ASP A 566 3.73 32.86 21.73
N GLU A 567 2.47 33.18 21.39
CA GLU A 567 1.36 33.16 22.35
C GLU A 567 1.01 31.72 22.73
N PHE A 568 1.08 30.79 21.78
CA PHE A 568 0.86 29.38 22.02
C PHE A 568 1.96 28.79 22.93
N ARG A 569 3.21 29.16 22.71
CA ARG A 569 4.35 28.78 23.56
C ARG A 569 4.11 29.17 25.02
N LYS A 570 3.54 30.38 25.28
CA LYS A 570 3.20 30.85 26.62
C LYS A 570 2.01 30.11 27.27
N MET A 571 1.20 29.40 26.47
CA MET A 571 0.10 28.56 26.98
C MET A 571 0.59 27.20 27.48
N LEU A 572 1.79 26.81 27.13
CA LEU A 572 2.41 25.54 27.49
C LEU A 572 3.37 25.70 28.69
N PRO A 573 3.64 24.65 29.45
CA PRO A 573 4.70 24.66 30.46
C PRO A 573 6.07 25.02 29.88
N GLU A 574 6.92 25.71 30.67
CA GLU A 574 8.29 26.02 30.25
C GLU A 574 9.06 24.76 29.79
N GLY A 575 9.79 24.89 28.70
CA GLY A 575 10.57 23.78 28.11
C GLY A 575 9.76 22.82 27.23
N SER A 576 8.47 23.06 26.98
CA SER A 576 7.64 22.22 26.10
C SER A 576 7.96 22.35 24.60
N MET A 577 8.61 23.45 24.19
CA MET A 577 9.09 23.69 22.81
C MET A 577 10.58 23.98 22.83
N PRO A 578 11.33 23.62 21.76
CA PRO A 578 12.73 24.00 21.63
C PRO A 578 12.89 25.53 21.78
N GLU A 579 13.92 25.96 22.50
CA GLU A 579 14.30 27.37 22.52
C GLU A 579 14.80 27.76 21.13
N ASP A 580 14.40 28.95 20.64
CA ASP A 580 14.96 29.49 19.41
C ASP A 580 16.46 29.65 19.62
N GLU A 581 17.27 29.01 18.79
CA GLU A 581 18.72 29.32 18.74
C GLU A 581 18.84 30.80 18.41
N VAL A 582 19.16 31.59 19.41
CA VAL A 582 19.56 32.98 19.25
C VAL A 582 20.91 32.91 18.53
N THR A 583 20.92 33.08 17.24
CA THR A 583 22.14 33.37 16.50
C THR A 583 22.64 34.70 17.02
N GLU A 584 23.60 34.65 17.95
CA GLU A 584 24.38 35.82 18.31
C GLU A 584 25.02 36.40 17.04
N PRO A 585 24.91 37.69 16.79
CA PRO A 585 25.60 38.29 15.64
C PRO A 585 27.11 38.10 15.83
N ASP A 586 27.74 37.51 14.80
CA ASP A 586 29.17 37.30 14.70
C ASP A 586 29.92 38.63 14.90
N LEU A 587 30.52 38.81 16.07
CA LEU A 587 31.23 40.02 16.52
C LEU A 587 32.67 40.08 16.02
N PHE A 588 33.09 39.18 15.11
CA PHE A 588 34.42 39.18 14.50
C PHE A 588 34.37 39.14 12.97
N GLY A 589 33.72 40.15 12.39
CA GLY A 589 33.92 40.52 11.01
C GLY A 589 35.11 41.52 10.93
N GLY A 590 36.27 41.07 10.47
CA GLY A 590 37.31 41.97 10.04
C GLY A 590 38.70 41.59 10.50
N MET A 591 39.44 40.86 9.64
CA MET A 591 40.78 41.24 9.23
C MET A 591 41.21 40.36 8.04
N VAL A 592 41.20 41.01 6.91
CA VAL A 592 41.97 40.65 5.74
C VAL A 592 43.43 40.93 6.07
N ASP A 593 44.33 40.02 5.71
CA ASP A 593 45.62 40.38 5.09
C ASP A 593 46.37 39.11 4.62
N ASP A 594 46.73 39.21 3.32
CA ASP A 594 47.71 38.49 2.49
C ASP A 594 47.36 37.10 1.97
#